data_eefd2d9816bfa1f5123c591c71d5fefb
#
_entry.id   eefd2d9816bfa1f5123c591c71d5fefb
#
_cell.length_a   1.000
_cell.length_b   1.000
_cell.length_c   1.000
_cell.angle_alpha   90.00
_cell.angle_beta   90.00
_cell.angle_gamma   90.00
#
_symmetry.space_group_name_H-M   'P 1'
#
loop_
_entity.id
_entity.type
_entity.pdbx_description
1 polymer ?
#
loop_
_entity_poly.entity_id
_entity_poly.type
_entity_poly.pdbx_seq_one_letter_code
_entity_poly.pdbx_strand_id
1 'polypeptide(L)'
;MRQLLLLLLVATLSLQASATYLLIPMDESQKNHLKAYGIAYYALEREVEVTWLLNYRGGSFMMKHADALERECRLRGVTMEAIADGQSTDILSYIADPSVNMDAVKLHKAPKVAVYSPKSKLPWDDAVTLVLTFAEIPYDVVYDEEVLSGILPTYDWLHLHHEDFTGQYGKFWGNYRNAQWYVEDVRAQEAMAKQLGYSKVSQMKLAVSKKIRDFVQGGGFLFAMCSAPDSYDIALAAENVDICDAVFDGDPMQPNAQQLLDYSRCFAFKDFRLSTNPAEYEVSSIDIDQRQRQRLVNEQT
;
A
#
# COMPACT_ATOMS: atom_id res chain seq x y z
N MET A 1 5.24 -49.83 -49.16
CA MET A 1 4.99 -50.08 -47.75
C MET A 1 6.06 -49.51 -46.82
N ARG A 2 7.36 -49.70 -47.03
CA ARG A 2 8.44 -49.14 -46.16
C ARG A 2 8.47 -47.60 -46.08
N GLN A 3 8.19 -46.90 -47.17
CA GLN A 3 8.14 -45.43 -47.20
C GLN A 3 6.89 -44.85 -46.52
N LEU A 4 5.76 -45.57 -46.53
CA LEU A 4 4.55 -45.16 -45.83
C LEU A 4 4.70 -45.34 -44.29
N LEU A 5 5.42 -46.37 -43.86
CA LEU A 5 5.74 -46.58 -42.43
C LEU A 5 6.70 -45.50 -41.87
N LEU A 6 7.65 -45.01 -42.69
CA LEU A 6 8.53 -43.91 -42.29
C LEU A 6 7.80 -42.59 -42.17
N LEU A 7 6.82 -42.30 -43.05
CA LEU A 7 5.96 -41.13 -43.00
C LEU A 7 5.02 -41.14 -41.77
N LEU A 8 4.50 -42.31 -41.41
CA LEU A 8 3.70 -42.51 -40.19
C LEU A 8 4.54 -42.36 -38.91
N LEU A 9 5.80 -42.80 -38.91
CA LEU A 9 6.70 -42.65 -37.76
C LEU A 9 7.15 -41.19 -37.54
N VAL A 10 7.30 -40.42 -38.60
CA VAL A 10 7.60 -38.98 -38.53
C VAL A 10 6.38 -38.16 -38.09
N ALA A 11 5.16 -38.59 -38.46
CA ALA A 11 3.92 -37.91 -38.04
C ALA A 11 3.57 -38.15 -36.55
N THR A 12 4.13 -39.17 -35.90
CA THR A 12 3.90 -39.47 -34.48
C THR A 12 4.94 -38.79 -33.54
N LEU A 13 6.00 -38.22 -34.09
CA LEU A 13 6.86 -37.28 -33.39
C LEU A 13 6.19 -35.90 -33.36
N SER A 14 4.94 -35.84 -32.93
CA SER A 14 4.35 -34.60 -32.42
C SER A 14 5.24 -34.20 -31.27
N LEU A 15 6.10 -33.20 -31.50
CA LEU A 15 6.74 -32.45 -30.44
C LEU A 15 5.60 -31.99 -29.51
N GLN A 16 5.38 -32.70 -28.42
CA GLN A 16 4.63 -32.17 -27.31
C GLN A 16 5.44 -30.98 -26.87
N ALA A 17 5.06 -29.82 -27.34
CA ALA A 17 5.55 -28.56 -26.80
C ALA A 17 5.16 -28.57 -25.32
N SER A 18 6.09 -29.04 -24.48
CA SER A 18 5.89 -29.01 -23.04
C SER A 18 5.71 -27.55 -22.66
N ALA A 19 4.66 -27.25 -21.95
CA ALA A 19 4.46 -25.96 -21.38
C ALA A 19 5.64 -25.64 -20.44
N THR A 20 6.36 -24.58 -20.72
CA THR A 20 7.56 -24.20 -19.96
C THR A 20 7.34 -22.97 -19.10
N TYR A 21 6.26 -22.22 -19.40
CA TYR A 21 5.83 -21.06 -18.62
C TYR A 21 4.34 -21.10 -18.30
N LEU A 22 3.98 -20.46 -17.19
CA LEU A 22 2.62 -20.06 -16.87
C LEU A 22 2.48 -18.56 -17.12
N LEU A 23 1.49 -18.18 -17.91
CA LEU A 23 1.02 -16.82 -18.08
C LEU A 23 -0.28 -16.65 -17.29
N ILE A 24 -0.30 -15.67 -16.39
CA ILE A 24 -1.48 -15.28 -15.62
C ILE A 24 -1.97 -13.95 -16.19
N PRO A 25 -2.99 -13.98 -17.05
CA PRO A 25 -3.52 -12.75 -17.65
C PRO A 25 -4.20 -11.89 -16.58
N MET A 26 -4.17 -10.58 -16.79
CA MET A 26 -4.82 -9.59 -15.92
C MET A 26 -5.88 -8.76 -16.68
N ASP A 27 -6.22 -9.19 -17.89
CA ASP A 27 -7.34 -8.65 -18.67
C ASP A 27 -8.69 -9.23 -18.20
N GLU A 28 -9.77 -8.95 -18.93
CA GLU A 28 -11.14 -9.40 -18.61
C GLU A 28 -11.30 -10.93 -18.57
N SER A 29 -10.33 -11.69 -19.11
CA SER A 29 -10.33 -13.16 -19.02
C SER A 29 -10.00 -13.66 -17.61
N GLN A 30 -9.42 -12.80 -16.74
CA GLN A 30 -9.09 -13.16 -15.37
C GLN A 30 -10.35 -13.23 -14.49
N LYS A 31 -10.59 -14.36 -13.89
CA LYS A 31 -11.72 -14.57 -12.97
C LYS A 31 -11.50 -13.95 -11.60
N ASN A 32 -10.25 -13.85 -11.17
CA ASN A 32 -9.91 -13.36 -9.84
C ASN A 32 -8.57 -12.61 -9.84
N HIS A 33 -8.63 -11.31 -10.13
CA HIS A 33 -7.46 -10.45 -10.20
C HIS A 33 -6.69 -10.35 -8.88
N LEU A 34 -7.39 -10.22 -7.75
CA LEU A 34 -6.73 -10.11 -6.44
C LEU A 34 -5.94 -11.37 -6.10
N LYS A 35 -6.53 -12.54 -6.35
CA LYS A 35 -5.83 -13.81 -6.12
C LYS A 35 -4.69 -14.04 -7.11
N ALA A 36 -4.73 -13.43 -8.28
CA ALA A 36 -3.61 -13.50 -9.24
C ALA A 36 -2.34 -12.81 -8.67
N TYR A 37 -2.48 -11.68 -7.97
CA TYR A 37 -1.36 -11.10 -7.20
C TYR A 37 -0.87 -12.05 -6.11
N GLY A 38 -1.79 -12.73 -5.42
CA GLY A 38 -1.44 -13.75 -4.43
C GLY A 38 -0.67 -14.94 -5.01
N ILE A 39 -0.95 -15.36 -6.26
CA ILE A 39 -0.17 -16.39 -6.95
C ILE A 39 1.25 -15.90 -7.27
N ALA A 40 1.39 -14.65 -7.74
CA ALA A 40 2.71 -14.06 -7.99
C ALA A 40 3.53 -14.00 -6.68
N TYR A 41 2.92 -13.59 -5.59
CA TYR A 41 3.54 -13.59 -4.27
C TYR A 41 3.94 -15.00 -3.83
N TYR A 42 3.03 -15.98 -3.95
CA TYR A 42 3.27 -17.38 -3.63
C TYR A 42 4.45 -17.99 -4.40
N ALA A 43 4.60 -17.61 -5.67
CA ALA A 43 5.74 -18.05 -6.49
C ALA A 43 7.07 -17.46 -5.96
N LEU A 44 7.06 -16.14 -5.65
CA LEU A 44 8.24 -15.45 -5.12
C LEU A 44 8.70 -16.00 -3.76
N GLU A 45 7.76 -16.36 -2.85
CA GLU A 45 8.09 -17.03 -1.59
C GLU A 45 8.82 -18.36 -1.77
N ARG A 46 8.69 -18.97 -2.94
CA ARG A 46 9.31 -20.26 -3.31
C ARG A 46 10.49 -20.07 -4.25
N GLU A 47 11.04 -18.85 -4.28
CA GLU A 47 12.21 -18.51 -5.09
C GLU A 47 11.99 -18.72 -6.60
N VAL A 48 10.72 -18.74 -7.06
CA VAL A 48 10.40 -18.75 -8.48
C VAL A 48 10.36 -17.29 -8.97
N GLU A 49 11.26 -16.96 -9.91
CA GLU A 49 11.27 -15.66 -10.56
C GLU A 49 9.93 -15.41 -11.28
N VAL A 50 9.35 -14.25 -11.04
CA VAL A 50 8.13 -13.79 -11.70
C VAL A 50 8.46 -12.58 -12.58
N THR A 51 8.07 -12.62 -13.85
CA THR A 51 8.13 -11.45 -14.73
C THR A 51 6.78 -10.77 -14.74
N TRP A 52 6.72 -9.52 -14.28
CA TRP A 52 5.53 -8.68 -14.39
C TRP A 52 5.53 -7.95 -15.72
N LEU A 53 4.56 -8.28 -16.57
CA LEU A 53 4.41 -7.76 -17.94
C LEU A 53 3.50 -6.53 -17.88
N LEU A 54 4.10 -5.37 -17.62
CA LEU A 54 3.37 -4.09 -17.46
C LEU A 54 2.62 -3.73 -18.73
N ASN A 55 1.33 -3.43 -18.58
CA ASN A 55 0.37 -3.12 -19.64
C ASN A 55 0.09 -4.25 -20.67
N TYR A 56 0.82 -5.36 -20.63
CA TYR A 56 0.49 -6.51 -21.45
C TYR A 56 -0.70 -7.24 -20.85
N ARG A 57 -1.83 -7.27 -21.58
CA ARG A 57 -3.08 -7.91 -21.15
C ARG A 57 -3.46 -7.52 -19.71
N GLY A 58 -3.44 -6.22 -19.41
CA GLY A 58 -3.80 -5.67 -18.11
C GLY A 58 -2.72 -5.73 -17.03
N GLY A 59 -1.46 -6.09 -17.37
CA GLY A 59 -0.36 -6.20 -16.41
C GLY A 59 -0.15 -7.64 -15.92
N SER A 60 -0.08 -8.58 -16.84
CA SER A 60 0.01 -10.04 -16.61
C SER A 60 1.28 -10.45 -15.86
N PHE A 61 1.25 -11.62 -15.24
CA PHE A 61 2.43 -12.25 -14.65
C PHE A 61 2.85 -13.46 -15.48
N MET A 62 4.15 -13.63 -15.68
CA MET A 62 4.73 -14.78 -16.35
C MET A 62 5.83 -15.39 -15.47
N MET A 63 5.83 -16.72 -15.35
CA MET A 63 6.79 -17.44 -14.53
C MET A 63 7.05 -18.84 -15.10
N LYS A 64 8.12 -19.48 -14.68
CA LYS A 64 8.40 -20.88 -15.05
C LYS A 64 7.26 -21.80 -14.61
N HIS A 65 6.85 -22.70 -15.52
CA HIS A 65 5.82 -23.70 -15.22
C HIS A 65 6.29 -24.65 -14.11
N ALA A 66 5.42 -24.86 -13.16
CA ALA A 66 5.55 -25.92 -12.16
C ALA A 66 4.14 -26.43 -11.80
N ASP A 67 4.00 -27.75 -11.67
CA ASP A 67 2.72 -28.40 -11.34
C ASP A 67 2.11 -27.85 -10.03
N ALA A 68 2.96 -27.45 -9.09
CA ALA A 68 2.53 -26.86 -7.84
C ALA A 68 1.86 -25.48 -8.06
N LEU A 69 2.42 -24.63 -8.92
CA LEU A 69 1.86 -23.32 -9.28
C LEU A 69 0.57 -23.46 -10.07
N GLU A 70 0.54 -24.36 -11.03
CA GLU A 70 -0.67 -24.64 -11.80
C GLU A 70 -1.81 -25.13 -10.90
N ARG A 71 -1.52 -26.04 -9.98
CA ARG A 71 -2.50 -26.52 -8.99
C ARG A 71 -2.99 -25.39 -8.08
N GLU A 72 -2.10 -24.51 -7.63
CA GLU A 72 -2.44 -23.38 -6.79
C GLU A 72 -3.34 -22.38 -7.52
N CYS A 73 -3.06 -22.08 -8.79
CA CYS A 73 -3.95 -21.27 -9.63
C CYS A 73 -5.36 -21.86 -9.69
N ARG A 74 -5.46 -23.18 -9.91
CA ARG A 74 -6.77 -23.87 -9.95
C ARG A 74 -7.51 -23.81 -8.62
N LEU A 75 -6.81 -24.03 -7.50
CA LEU A 75 -7.39 -23.99 -6.15
C LEU A 75 -7.93 -22.61 -5.80
N ARG A 76 -7.21 -21.55 -6.18
CA ARG A 76 -7.60 -20.15 -5.92
C ARG A 76 -8.54 -19.56 -6.98
N GLY A 77 -8.88 -20.35 -8.03
CA GLY A 77 -9.76 -19.88 -9.12
C GLY A 77 -9.13 -18.81 -10.01
N VAL A 78 -7.81 -18.83 -10.14
CA VAL A 78 -7.05 -17.89 -10.98
C VAL A 78 -6.94 -18.46 -12.39
N THR A 79 -7.31 -17.66 -13.40
CA THR A 79 -7.12 -17.99 -14.80
C THR A 79 -5.62 -17.99 -15.14
N MET A 80 -5.17 -19.01 -15.84
CA MET A 80 -3.79 -19.17 -16.30
C MET A 80 -3.73 -19.82 -17.66
N GLU A 81 -2.65 -19.60 -18.38
CA GLU A 81 -2.33 -20.18 -19.67
C GLU A 81 -0.96 -20.86 -19.59
N ALA A 82 -0.91 -22.13 -19.95
CA ALA A 82 0.35 -22.84 -20.08
C ALA A 82 0.92 -22.60 -21.48
N ILE A 83 2.08 -21.94 -21.57
CA ILE A 83 2.69 -21.49 -22.82
C ILE A 83 4.07 -22.12 -23.04
N ALA A 84 4.45 -22.28 -24.30
CA ALA A 84 5.76 -22.79 -24.70
C ALA A 84 6.83 -21.69 -24.71
N ASP A 85 8.12 -22.06 -24.71
CA ASP A 85 9.26 -21.13 -24.78
C ASP A 85 9.16 -20.14 -25.96
N GLY A 86 8.73 -20.62 -27.15
CA GLY A 86 8.55 -19.77 -28.31
C GLY A 86 7.55 -18.65 -28.06
N GLN A 87 6.40 -18.98 -27.47
CA GLN A 87 5.35 -18.01 -27.15
C GLN A 87 5.83 -16.98 -26.09
N SER A 88 6.57 -17.44 -25.06
CA SER A 88 7.13 -16.52 -24.06
C SER A 88 8.14 -15.54 -24.69
N THR A 89 8.97 -16.05 -25.63
CA THR A 89 9.92 -15.22 -26.38
C THR A 89 9.21 -14.20 -27.27
N ASP A 90 8.16 -14.61 -27.96
CA ASP A 90 7.35 -13.72 -28.82
C ASP A 90 6.69 -12.59 -27.98
N ILE A 91 6.14 -12.94 -26.80
CA ILE A 91 5.55 -11.96 -25.87
C ILE A 91 6.60 -10.95 -25.41
N LEU A 92 7.78 -11.40 -24.98
CA LEU A 92 8.84 -10.52 -24.50
C LEU A 92 9.39 -9.65 -25.63
N SER A 93 9.50 -10.19 -26.86
CA SER A 93 9.93 -9.43 -28.04
C SER A 93 8.92 -8.35 -28.42
N TYR A 94 7.62 -8.66 -28.33
CA TYR A 94 6.56 -7.67 -28.55
C TYR A 94 6.61 -6.55 -27.49
N ILE A 95 6.79 -6.88 -26.23
CA ILE A 95 6.87 -5.90 -25.15
C ILE A 95 8.11 -5.01 -25.27
N ALA A 96 9.22 -5.57 -25.77
CA ALA A 96 10.47 -4.82 -25.98
C ALA A 96 10.43 -3.82 -27.15
N ASP A 97 9.37 -3.81 -27.97
CA ASP A 97 9.23 -2.83 -29.05
C ASP A 97 8.99 -1.43 -28.47
N PRO A 98 9.85 -0.44 -28.77
CA PRO A 98 9.71 0.92 -28.23
C PRO A 98 8.40 1.64 -28.64
N SER A 99 7.68 1.14 -29.64
CA SER A 99 6.40 1.72 -30.08
C SER A 99 5.22 1.34 -29.18
N VAL A 100 5.35 0.32 -28.33
CA VAL A 100 4.33 -0.08 -27.37
C VAL A 100 4.64 0.49 -25.98
N ASN A 101 3.61 0.88 -25.26
CA ASN A 101 3.75 1.38 -23.88
C ASN A 101 3.70 0.21 -22.88
N MET A 102 4.68 -0.67 -22.93
CA MET A 102 4.79 -1.88 -22.13
C MET A 102 6.21 -2.05 -21.60
N ASP A 103 6.34 -2.83 -20.51
CA ASP A 103 7.65 -3.22 -19.97
C ASP A 103 7.55 -4.62 -19.34
N ALA A 104 8.70 -5.28 -19.16
CA ALA A 104 8.83 -6.59 -18.53
C ALA A 104 9.77 -6.48 -17.32
N VAL A 105 9.19 -6.41 -16.13
CA VAL A 105 9.92 -6.22 -14.88
C VAL A 105 10.07 -7.56 -14.16
N LYS A 106 11.32 -7.94 -13.86
CA LYS A 106 11.61 -9.12 -13.06
C LYS A 106 11.42 -8.85 -11.58
N LEU A 107 10.60 -9.67 -10.94
CA LEU A 107 10.39 -9.68 -9.50
C LEU A 107 11.21 -10.82 -8.91
N HIS A 108 12.07 -10.49 -7.93
CA HIS A 108 13.04 -11.45 -7.39
C HIS A 108 12.71 -11.93 -5.98
N LYS A 109 11.85 -11.21 -5.25
CA LYS A 109 11.60 -11.46 -3.82
C LYS A 109 10.16 -11.15 -3.46
N ALA A 110 9.54 -12.00 -2.66
CA ALA A 110 8.31 -11.68 -1.96
C ALA A 110 8.61 -10.64 -0.85
N PRO A 111 7.98 -9.45 -0.87
CA PRO A 111 8.22 -8.47 0.17
C PRO A 111 7.62 -8.92 1.50
N LYS A 112 8.30 -8.65 2.61
CA LYS A 112 7.71 -8.74 3.95
C LYS A 112 6.90 -7.47 4.21
N VAL A 113 5.57 -7.61 4.33
CA VAL A 113 4.61 -6.51 4.39
C VAL A 113 4.21 -6.21 5.83
N ALA A 114 4.30 -4.95 6.23
CA ALA A 114 3.67 -4.42 7.43
C ALA A 114 2.52 -3.48 7.05
N VAL A 115 1.41 -3.57 7.78
CA VAL A 115 0.28 -2.64 7.69
C VAL A 115 0.20 -1.89 9.02
N TYR A 116 0.33 -0.58 8.96
CA TYR A 116 0.17 0.27 10.13
C TYR A 116 -1.32 0.49 10.39
N SER A 117 -1.82 -0.08 11.47
CA SER A 117 -3.23 -0.02 11.84
C SER A 117 -3.40 -0.14 13.35
N PRO A 118 -4.35 0.61 13.96
CA PRO A 118 -4.62 0.49 15.39
C PRO A 118 -5.16 -0.91 15.73
N LYS A 119 -4.84 -1.37 16.94
CA LYS A 119 -5.30 -2.67 17.45
C LYS A 119 -6.78 -2.68 17.83
N SER A 120 -7.41 -1.52 17.93
CA SER A 120 -8.85 -1.36 18.17
C SER A 120 -9.62 -1.47 16.85
N LYS A 121 -10.71 -2.25 16.86
CA LYS A 121 -11.62 -2.27 15.71
C LYS A 121 -12.36 -0.94 15.63
N LEU A 122 -12.11 -0.18 14.57
CA LEU A 122 -12.83 1.05 14.25
C LEU A 122 -14.04 0.75 13.33
N PRO A 123 -15.09 1.59 13.33
CA PRO A 123 -16.28 1.38 12.48
C PRO A 123 -15.98 1.35 10.97
N TRP A 124 -14.91 1.94 10.54
CA TRP A 124 -14.37 1.94 9.17
C TRP A 124 -13.14 1.03 9.13
N ASP A 125 -13.37 -0.25 9.07
CA ASP A 125 -12.29 -1.24 9.11
C ASP A 125 -11.36 -1.10 7.91
N ASP A 126 -10.11 -1.47 8.10
CA ASP A 126 -9.06 -1.35 7.10
C ASP A 126 -9.29 -2.31 5.92
N ALA A 127 -9.74 -1.75 4.80
CA ALA A 127 -9.94 -2.50 3.56
C ALA A 127 -8.65 -3.14 3.02
N VAL A 128 -7.47 -2.64 3.40
CA VAL A 128 -6.18 -3.15 2.95
C VAL A 128 -5.88 -4.50 3.57
N THR A 129 -6.08 -4.66 4.87
CA THR A 129 -5.93 -5.95 5.56
C THR A 129 -6.90 -6.99 4.98
N LEU A 130 -8.12 -6.57 4.64
CA LEU A 130 -9.12 -7.42 4.01
C LEU A 130 -8.66 -7.87 2.61
N VAL A 131 -8.14 -6.96 1.79
CA VAL A 131 -7.63 -7.28 0.44
C VAL A 131 -6.43 -8.21 0.50
N LEU A 132 -5.45 -7.95 1.38
CA LEU A 132 -4.28 -8.82 1.55
C LEU A 132 -4.69 -10.21 2.03
N THR A 133 -5.61 -10.29 2.98
CA THR A 133 -6.18 -11.56 3.46
C THR A 133 -6.88 -12.32 2.33
N PHE A 134 -7.73 -11.64 1.55
CA PHE A 134 -8.41 -12.25 0.41
C PHE A 134 -7.42 -12.72 -0.67
N ALA A 135 -6.41 -11.93 -0.97
CA ALA A 135 -5.36 -12.29 -1.93
C ALA A 135 -4.43 -13.39 -1.42
N GLU A 136 -4.50 -13.74 -0.13
CA GLU A 136 -3.59 -14.68 0.56
C GLU A 136 -2.13 -14.20 0.50
N ILE A 137 -1.93 -12.90 0.67
CA ILE A 137 -0.61 -12.27 0.84
C ILE A 137 -0.38 -12.06 2.34
N PRO A 138 0.64 -12.67 2.94
CA PRO A 138 0.97 -12.50 4.36
C PRO A 138 1.33 -11.04 4.69
N TYR A 139 0.87 -10.57 5.84
CA TYR A 139 1.23 -9.27 6.38
C TYR A 139 1.21 -9.31 7.90
N ASP A 140 1.95 -8.41 8.52
CA ASP A 140 1.91 -8.17 9.96
C ASP A 140 1.26 -6.81 10.23
N VAL A 141 0.40 -6.73 11.25
CA VAL A 141 -0.14 -5.46 11.74
C VAL A 141 0.84 -4.87 12.74
N VAL A 142 1.27 -3.64 12.49
CA VAL A 142 2.12 -2.86 13.39
C VAL A 142 1.43 -1.56 13.75
N TYR A 143 1.68 -1.04 14.93
CA TYR A 143 1.16 0.25 15.37
C TYR A 143 2.24 1.04 16.12
N ASP A 144 1.87 2.09 16.84
CA ASP A 144 2.79 3.02 17.50
C ASP A 144 3.88 2.30 18.30
N GLU A 145 3.50 1.32 19.13
CA GLU A 145 4.42 0.59 19.99
C GLU A 145 5.46 -0.21 19.19
N GLU A 146 5.02 -0.97 18.19
CA GLU A 146 5.90 -1.77 17.35
C GLU A 146 6.84 -0.88 16.54
N VAL A 147 6.32 0.20 15.97
CA VAL A 147 7.14 1.15 15.19
C VAL A 147 8.21 1.80 16.07
N LEU A 148 7.84 2.25 17.26
CA LEU A 148 8.77 2.88 18.20
C LEU A 148 9.78 1.89 18.78
N SER A 149 9.44 0.60 18.87
CA SER A 149 10.40 -0.45 19.26
C SER A 149 11.51 -0.67 18.22
N GLY A 150 11.35 -0.12 17.00
CA GLY A 150 12.36 -0.22 15.95
C GLY A 150 12.22 -1.45 15.05
N ILE A 151 11.03 -2.07 14.95
CA ILE A 151 10.80 -3.28 14.16
C ILE A 151 10.82 -3.02 12.63
N LEU A 152 10.55 -1.80 12.16
CA LEU A 152 10.37 -1.49 10.74
C LEU A 152 11.49 -2.00 9.83
N PRO A 153 12.79 -1.93 10.17
CA PRO A 153 13.86 -2.46 9.32
C PRO A 153 13.78 -3.96 9.04
N THR A 154 12.91 -4.70 9.72
CA THR A 154 12.68 -6.14 9.44
C THR A 154 11.66 -6.37 8.32
N TYR A 155 11.01 -5.31 7.83
CA TYR A 155 10.07 -5.32 6.72
C TYR A 155 10.67 -4.70 5.48
N ASP A 156 10.12 -5.08 4.31
CA ASP A 156 10.45 -4.48 3.03
C ASP A 156 9.46 -3.36 2.65
N TRP A 157 8.20 -3.50 3.06
CA TRP A 157 7.11 -2.61 2.71
C TRP A 157 6.26 -2.27 3.94
N LEU A 158 6.03 -0.98 4.16
CA LEU A 158 5.06 -0.45 5.11
C LEU A 158 3.89 0.17 4.36
N HIS A 159 2.67 -0.23 4.73
CA HIS A 159 1.43 0.37 4.24
C HIS A 159 0.81 1.25 5.32
N LEU A 160 0.42 2.48 4.93
CA LEU A 160 -0.37 3.43 5.72
C LEU A 160 -1.70 3.69 5.00
N HIS A 161 -2.80 3.81 5.74
CA HIS A 161 -4.11 4.04 5.13
C HIS A 161 -4.75 5.38 5.57
N HIS A 162 -5.40 5.44 6.73
CA HIS A 162 -6.17 6.59 7.17
C HIS A 162 -5.78 7.10 8.57
N GLU A 163 -4.64 6.68 9.06
CA GLU A 163 -4.18 7.05 10.39
C GLU A 163 -3.77 8.52 10.47
N ASP A 164 -4.00 9.09 11.64
CA ASP A 164 -3.55 10.45 11.97
C ASP A 164 -2.17 10.43 12.64
N PHE A 165 -1.24 11.16 12.03
CA PHE A 165 0.11 11.36 12.54
C PHE A 165 0.30 12.71 13.24
N THR A 166 -0.75 13.56 13.27
CA THR A 166 -0.67 14.90 13.87
C THR A 166 -1.01 14.93 15.36
N GLY A 167 -1.68 13.89 15.85
CA GLY A 167 -2.23 13.86 17.22
C GLY A 167 -3.54 14.60 17.39
N GLN A 168 -4.24 14.92 16.29
CA GLN A 168 -5.55 15.58 16.29
C GLN A 168 -6.70 14.58 16.13
N TYR A 169 -6.43 13.28 16.28
CA TYR A 169 -7.41 12.19 16.19
C TYR A 169 -8.26 12.24 14.92
N GLY A 170 -7.62 12.42 13.76
CA GLY A 170 -8.27 12.49 12.46
C GLY A 170 -9.21 13.68 12.28
N LYS A 171 -9.12 14.71 13.11
CA LYS A 171 -10.03 15.88 13.11
C LYS A 171 -11.50 15.51 13.30
N PHE A 172 -11.77 14.40 13.98
CA PHE A 172 -13.13 13.94 14.25
C PHE A 172 -13.82 14.68 15.40
N TRP A 173 -13.11 15.52 16.14
CA TRP A 173 -13.63 16.21 17.32
C TRP A 173 -14.93 16.99 17.06
N GLY A 174 -15.00 17.75 15.97
CA GLY A 174 -16.15 18.58 15.65
C GLY A 174 -17.47 17.82 15.65
N ASN A 175 -17.49 16.63 15.02
CA ASN A 175 -18.68 15.83 14.81
C ASN A 175 -18.84 14.67 15.81
N TYR A 176 -17.72 14.14 16.37
CA TYR A 176 -17.72 12.87 17.08
C TYR A 176 -17.19 12.94 18.52
N ARG A 177 -16.88 14.14 19.07
CA ARG A 177 -16.32 14.29 20.43
C ARG A 177 -17.11 13.60 21.54
N ASN A 178 -18.40 13.36 21.35
CA ASN A 178 -19.27 12.66 22.31
C ASN A 178 -19.58 11.21 21.88
N ALA A 179 -19.09 10.74 20.74
CA ALA A 179 -19.29 9.37 20.30
C ALA A 179 -18.40 8.43 21.14
N GLN A 180 -18.97 7.30 21.57
CA GLN A 180 -18.27 6.36 22.44
C GLN A 180 -16.95 5.90 21.85
N TRP A 181 -16.95 5.51 20.57
CA TRP A 181 -15.75 5.05 19.89
C TRP A 181 -14.63 6.12 19.85
N TYR A 182 -14.99 7.41 19.64
CA TYR A 182 -14.00 8.49 19.63
C TYR A 182 -13.38 8.71 21.02
N VAL A 183 -14.21 8.72 22.07
CA VAL A 183 -13.76 8.87 23.44
C VAL A 183 -12.85 7.70 23.86
N GLU A 184 -13.20 6.48 23.43
CA GLU A 184 -12.40 5.29 23.70
C GLU A 184 -11.06 5.33 22.94
N ASP A 185 -11.06 5.77 21.68
CA ASP A 185 -9.83 5.93 20.87
C ASP A 185 -8.89 6.98 21.46
N VAL A 186 -9.40 8.17 21.81
CA VAL A 186 -8.61 9.22 22.50
C VAL A 186 -7.96 8.67 23.76
N ARG A 187 -8.73 8.02 24.63
CA ARG A 187 -8.19 7.41 25.88
C ARG A 187 -7.13 6.34 25.61
N ALA A 188 -7.34 5.53 24.58
CA ALA A 188 -6.38 4.48 24.22
C ALA A 188 -5.05 5.09 23.74
N GLN A 189 -5.11 6.11 22.88
CA GLN A 189 -3.93 6.80 22.38
C GLN A 189 -3.20 7.59 23.48
N GLU A 190 -3.91 8.28 24.38
CA GLU A 190 -3.33 8.95 25.54
C GLU A 190 -2.65 7.95 26.50
N ALA A 191 -3.29 6.80 26.76
CA ALA A 191 -2.71 5.74 27.58
C ALA A 191 -1.44 5.16 26.94
N MET A 192 -1.46 4.94 25.62
CA MET A 192 -0.30 4.48 24.85
C MET A 192 0.85 5.48 24.90
N ALA A 193 0.57 6.76 24.66
CA ALA A 193 1.58 7.81 24.73
C ALA A 193 2.25 7.84 26.10
N LYS A 194 1.46 7.79 27.18
CA LYS A 194 1.96 7.75 28.55
C LYS A 194 2.80 6.49 28.85
N GLN A 195 2.34 5.32 28.40
CA GLN A 195 3.06 4.06 28.55
C GLN A 195 4.43 4.12 27.86
N LEU A 196 4.51 4.76 26.69
CA LEU A 196 5.74 4.91 25.90
C LEU A 196 6.60 6.11 26.34
N GLY A 197 6.20 6.83 27.40
CA GLY A 197 6.98 7.92 27.98
C GLY A 197 6.78 9.29 27.34
N TYR A 198 5.72 9.47 26.55
CA TYR A 198 5.36 10.76 25.96
C TYR A 198 4.30 11.47 26.80
N SER A 199 4.41 12.80 26.90
CA SER A 199 3.43 13.63 27.62
C SER A 199 2.18 13.95 26.79
N LYS A 200 2.28 13.87 25.43
CA LYS A 200 1.22 14.16 24.48
C LYS A 200 1.18 13.09 23.37
N VAL A 201 -0.01 12.85 22.83
CA VAL A 201 -0.19 11.97 21.64
C VAL A 201 0.53 12.55 20.43
N SER A 202 0.49 13.86 20.21
CA SER A 202 1.20 14.53 19.11
C SER A 202 2.71 14.26 19.14
N GLN A 203 3.33 14.25 20.33
CA GLN A 203 4.76 13.92 20.47
C GLN A 203 5.06 12.45 20.14
N MET A 204 4.21 11.54 20.57
CA MET A 204 4.32 10.12 20.23
C MET A 204 4.18 9.91 18.70
N LYS A 205 3.14 10.50 18.09
CA LYS A 205 2.89 10.39 16.65
C LYS A 205 4.01 11.00 15.81
N LEU A 206 4.58 12.11 16.24
CA LEU A 206 5.78 12.67 15.62
C LEU A 206 6.98 11.70 15.70
N ALA A 207 7.19 11.06 16.85
CA ALA A 207 8.27 10.08 16.99
C ALA A 207 8.05 8.87 16.06
N VAL A 208 6.80 8.41 15.92
CA VAL A 208 6.41 7.37 14.96
C VAL A 208 6.70 7.82 13.53
N SER A 209 6.28 9.03 13.14
CA SER A 209 6.53 9.59 11.81
C SER A 209 8.03 9.65 11.48
N LYS A 210 8.85 10.01 12.46
CA LYS A 210 10.32 10.02 12.30
C LYS A 210 10.89 8.61 12.11
N LYS A 211 10.37 7.61 12.80
CA LYS A 211 10.78 6.20 12.59
C LYS A 211 10.40 5.69 11.21
N ILE A 212 9.22 6.07 10.72
CA ILE A 212 8.79 5.74 9.35
C ILE A 212 9.69 6.46 8.32
N ARG A 213 10.00 7.74 8.53
CA ARG A 213 10.96 8.48 7.69
C ARG A 213 12.31 7.77 7.62
N ASP A 214 12.86 7.40 8.78
CA ASP A 214 14.16 6.74 8.87
C ASP A 214 14.14 5.36 8.16
N PHE A 215 13.04 4.62 8.23
CA PHE A 215 12.81 3.38 7.49
C PHE A 215 12.85 3.61 5.96
N VAL A 216 12.15 4.62 5.46
CA VAL A 216 12.14 4.94 4.02
C VAL A 216 13.51 5.42 3.55
N GLN A 217 14.17 6.28 4.30
CA GLN A 217 15.53 6.74 4.00
C GLN A 217 16.56 5.60 4.05
N GLY A 218 16.30 4.57 4.85
CA GLY A 218 17.08 3.33 4.90
C GLY A 218 16.82 2.36 3.74
N GLY A 219 15.92 2.68 2.81
CA GLY A 219 15.58 1.86 1.64
C GLY A 219 14.31 1.03 1.79
N GLY A 220 13.53 1.22 2.84
CA GLY A 220 12.20 0.64 2.99
C GLY A 220 11.20 1.24 2.01
N PHE A 221 10.24 0.44 1.56
CA PHE A 221 9.18 0.88 0.65
C PHE A 221 7.96 1.34 1.45
N LEU A 222 7.49 2.56 1.18
CA LEU A 222 6.28 3.13 1.79
C LEU A 222 5.18 3.29 0.75
N PHE A 223 4.00 2.75 1.05
CA PHE A 223 2.78 3.06 0.33
C PHE A 223 1.78 3.67 1.31
N ALA A 224 1.37 4.91 1.05
CA ALA A 224 0.40 5.63 1.88
C ALA A 224 -0.79 6.07 1.04
N MET A 225 -1.99 5.94 1.58
CA MET A 225 -3.22 6.31 0.90
C MET A 225 -4.22 6.99 1.87
N CYS A 226 -5.33 7.49 1.33
CA CYS A 226 -6.37 8.19 2.06
C CYS A 226 -5.82 9.42 2.79
N SER A 227 -6.06 9.59 4.08
CA SER A 227 -5.59 10.71 4.89
C SER A 227 -4.18 10.52 5.50
N ALA A 228 -3.62 9.31 5.40
CA ALA A 228 -2.28 9.06 5.94
C ALA A 228 -1.18 9.92 5.29
N PRO A 229 -1.08 10.07 3.94
CA PRO A 229 -0.05 10.90 3.33
C PRO A 229 -0.12 12.36 3.80
N ASP A 230 -1.33 12.89 3.99
CA ASP A 230 -1.55 14.27 4.43
C ASP A 230 -1.06 14.47 5.86
N SER A 231 -1.60 13.69 6.79
CA SER A 231 -1.28 13.80 8.21
C SER A 231 0.18 13.47 8.49
N TYR A 232 0.78 12.56 7.72
CA TYR A 232 2.19 12.19 7.83
C TYR A 232 3.12 13.35 7.44
N ASP A 233 2.91 13.97 6.28
CA ASP A 233 3.72 15.10 5.85
C ASP A 233 3.49 16.35 6.73
N ILE A 234 2.26 16.57 7.21
CA ILE A 234 1.96 17.63 8.17
C ILE A 234 2.75 17.42 9.48
N ALA A 235 2.78 16.19 10.01
CA ALA A 235 3.53 15.88 11.22
C ALA A 235 5.05 16.12 11.02
N LEU A 236 5.60 15.76 9.87
CA LEU A 236 7.02 16.00 9.56
C LEU A 236 7.32 17.50 9.40
N ALA A 237 6.46 18.26 8.70
CA ALA A 237 6.63 19.70 8.56
C ALA A 237 6.56 20.42 9.92
N ALA A 238 5.76 19.90 10.85
CA ALA A 238 5.56 20.43 12.18
C ALA A 238 6.51 19.83 13.24
N GLU A 239 7.63 19.24 12.86
CA GLU A 239 8.55 18.54 13.78
C GLU A 239 8.94 19.35 15.03
N ASN A 240 9.01 20.68 14.90
CA ASN A 240 9.38 21.58 16.00
C ASN A 240 8.27 22.60 16.34
N VAL A 241 7.04 22.31 15.94
CA VAL A 241 5.92 23.24 16.02
C VAL A 241 4.71 22.52 16.59
N ASP A 242 4.15 23.04 17.67
CA ASP A 242 2.87 22.54 18.18
C ASP A 242 1.72 23.06 17.31
N ILE A 243 1.05 22.15 16.61
CA ILE A 243 -0.08 22.42 15.73
C ILE A 243 -1.42 21.93 16.30
N CYS A 244 -1.41 21.34 17.51
CA CYS A 244 -2.62 20.85 18.16
C CYS A 244 -3.31 21.97 18.92
N ASP A 245 -4.64 22.08 18.73
CA ASP A 245 -5.47 22.96 19.55
C ASP A 245 -5.72 22.32 20.92
N ALA A 246 -5.98 23.16 21.93
CA ALA A 246 -6.22 22.74 23.31
C ALA A 246 -7.34 21.70 23.50
N VAL A 247 -8.26 21.57 22.55
CA VAL A 247 -9.31 20.54 22.59
C VAL A 247 -8.78 19.13 22.33
N PHE A 248 -7.58 19.01 21.76
CA PHE A 248 -6.93 17.74 21.48
C PHE A 248 -5.97 17.30 22.58
N ASP A 249 -5.19 18.23 23.17
CA ASP A 249 -4.10 17.87 24.09
C ASP A 249 -4.00 18.75 25.34
N GLY A 250 -4.92 19.70 25.50
CA GLY A 250 -5.09 20.47 26.74
C GLY A 250 -4.32 21.79 26.82
N ASP A 251 -3.43 22.12 25.86
CA ASP A 251 -2.77 23.43 25.77
C ASP A 251 -2.91 24.06 24.38
N PRO A 252 -2.75 25.37 24.25
CA PRO A 252 -2.99 26.07 22.99
C PRO A 252 -1.89 25.75 21.97
N MET A 253 -2.30 25.65 20.71
CA MET A 253 -1.41 25.57 19.56
C MET A 253 -0.39 26.73 19.58
N GLN A 254 0.83 26.47 19.11
CA GLN A 254 1.88 27.47 19.03
C GLN A 254 1.46 28.67 18.16
N PRO A 255 1.60 29.89 18.65
CA PRO A 255 1.36 31.09 17.83
C PRO A 255 2.19 31.06 16.55
N ASN A 256 1.60 31.45 15.42
CA ASN A 256 2.25 31.47 14.10
C ASN A 256 2.73 30.10 13.61
N ALA A 257 2.10 29.00 14.05
CA ALA A 257 2.46 27.62 13.65
C ALA A 257 2.64 27.48 12.13
N GLN A 258 1.73 28.08 11.33
CA GLN A 258 1.80 28.04 9.87
C GLN A 258 3.14 28.54 9.30
N GLN A 259 3.69 29.62 9.85
CA GLN A 259 4.94 30.24 9.38
C GLN A 259 6.18 29.47 9.83
N LEU A 260 6.04 28.59 10.78
CA LEU A 260 7.13 27.81 11.37
C LEU A 260 7.27 26.41 10.77
N LEU A 261 6.35 26.01 9.87
CA LEU A 261 6.42 24.73 9.19
C LEU A 261 7.66 24.62 8.30
N ASP A 262 8.34 23.48 8.36
CA ASP A 262 9.50 23.16 7.53
C ASP A 262 9.13 22.15 6.46
N TYR A 263 8.71 22.63 5.31
CA TYR A 263 8.29 21.77 4.18
C TYR A 263 9.43 20.95 3.57
N SER A 264 10.70 21.27 3.88
CA SER A 264 11.84 20.46 3.42
C SER A 264 11.88 19.06 4.03
N ARG A 265 11.09 18.83 5.06
CA ARG A 265 10.96 17.54 5.75
C ARG A 265 9.89 16.64 5.16
N CYS A 266 8.99 17.20 4.35
CA CYS A 266 7.90 16.48 3.71
C CYS A 266 8.40 15.57 2.58
N PHE A 267 7.64 14.52 2.29
CA PHE A 267 7.92 13.61 1.20
C PHE A 267 7.15 13.98 -0.09
N ALA A 268 5.91 14.42 0.04
CA ALA A 268 5.01 14.60 -1.10
C ALA A 268 4.47 16.03 -1.23
N PHE A 269 4.20 16.73 -0.11
CA PHE A 269 3.47 17.99 -0.11
C PHE A 269 4.30 19.17 0.39
N LYS A 270 4.03 20.33 -0.14
CA LYS A 270 4.61 21.60 0.31
C LYS A 270 3.61 22.73 0.15
N ASP A 271 3.89 23.86 0.80
CA ASP A 271 3.13 25.10 0.68
C ASP A 271 1.64 24.95 1.03
N PHE A 272 1.28 23.94 1.81
CA PHE A 272 -0.08 23.74 2.29
C PHE A 272 -0.39 24.69 3.46
N ARG A 273 -1.67 24.97 3.64
CA ARG A 273 -2.18 25.80 4.73
C ARG A 273 -2.88 24.90 5.75
N LEU A 274 -2.48 24.98 7.01
CA LEU A 274 -3.14 24.28 8.12
C LEU A 274 -4.56 24.80 8.33
N SER A 275 -5.51 23.92 8.57
CA SER A 275 -6.78 24.25 9.18
C SER A 275 -6.63 24.22 10.70
N THR A 276 -6.73 25.37 11.32
CA THR A 276 -6.59 25.53 12.78
C THR A 276 -7.92 25.45 13.52
N ASN A 277 -9.03 25.38 12.82
CA ASN A 277 -10.35 25.24 13.43
C ASN A 277 -10.60 23.76 13.80
N PRO A 278 -10.72 23.40 15.08
CA PRO A 278 -10.94 22.01 15.49
C PRO A 278 -12.33 21.46 15.10
N ALA A 279 -13.28 22.33 14.74
CA ALA A 279 -14.60 21.92 14.27
C ALA A 279 -14.62 21.52 12.78
N GLU A 280 -13.59 21.87 12.01
CA GLU A 280 -13.41 21.42 10.63
C GLU A 280 -12.87 19.99 10.60
N TYR A 281 -13.30 19.23 9.58
CA TYR A 281 -12.83 17.85 9.40
C TYR A 281 -11.44 17.79 8.75
N GLU A 282 -11.12 18.78 7.94
CA GLU A 282 -9.85 18.88 7.22
C GLU A 282 -8.69 19.25 8.14
N VAL A 283 -7.53 18.63 7.97
CA VAL A 283 -6.29 18.96 8.69
C VAL A 283 -5.56 20.12 8.01
N SER A 284 -5.64 20.19 6.68
CA SER A 284 -5.02 21.25 5.89
C SER A 284 -5.69 21.40 4.52
N SER A 285 -5.18 22.32 3.70
CA SER A 285 -5.60 22.49 2.31
C SER A 285 -5.21 21.32 1.40
N ILE A 286 -4.45 20.36 1.87
CA ILE A 286 -4.16 19.10 1.16
C ILE A 286 -5.44 18.26 1.06
N ASP A 287 -6.23 18.21 2.13
CA ASP A 287 -7.44 17.40 2.26
C ASP A 287 -8.63 17.90 1.42
N ILE A 288 -8.58 19.14 0.92
CA ILE A 288 -9.70 19.79 0.23
C ILE A 288 -9.89 19.18 -1.17
N ASP A 289 -10.95 18.41 -1.34
CA ASP A 289 -11.36 17.90 -2.64
C ASP A 289 -12.02 19.00 -3.52
N GLN A 290 -12.19 18.70 -4.82
CA GLN A 290 -12.80 19.66 -5.75
C GLN A 290 -14.25 20.00 -5.41
N ARG A 291 -15.00 19.12 -4.73
CA ARG A 291 -16.41 19.35 -4.33
C ARG A 291 -16.49 20.33 -3.17
N GLN A 292 -15.57 20.21 -2.22
CA GLN A 292 -15.45 21.15 -1.12
C GLN A 292 -15.02 22.54 -1.59
N ARG A 293 -14.04 22.62 -2.52
CA ARG A 293 -13.67 23.90 -3.17
C ARG A 293 -14.86 24.59 -3.84
N GLN A 294 -15.73 23.85 -4.52
CA GLN A 294 -16.93 24.41 -5.13
C GLN A 294 -17.96 24.90 -4.10
N ARG A 295 -18.09 24.24 -2.94
CA ARG A 295 -18.94 24.73 -1.85
C ARG A 295 -18.41 26.03 -1.26
N LEU A 296 -17.10 26.12 -0.96
CA LEU A 296 -16.47 27.33 -0.43
C LEU A 296 -16.58 28.53 -1.39
N VAL A 297 -16.50 28.31 -2.70
CA VAL A 297 -16.72 29.37 -3.70
C VAL A 297 -18.18 29.83 -3.72
N ASN A 298 -19.13 28.91 -3.59
CA ASN A 298 -20.57 29.23 -3.60
C ASN A 298 -21.04 29.91 -2.30
N GLU A 299 -20.35 29.72 -1.18
CA GLU A 299 -20.66 30.39 0.09
C GLU A 299 -20.03 31.82 0.19
N GLN A 300 -19.10 32.16 -0.71
CA GLN A 300 -18.47 33.47 -0.79
C GLN A 300 -19.08 34.39 -1.84
N THR A 301 -20.07 33.91 -2.63
CA THR A 301 -20.85 34.66 -3.61
C THR A 301 -22.28 34.85 -3.16
#